data_2e4bc52d05c994fa6b4ca1fa6988d4b0
#
_entry.id   2e4bc52d05c994fa6b4ca1fa6988d4b0
#
_cell.length_a   1.000
_cell.length_b   1.000
_cell.length_c   1.000
_cell.angle_alpha   90.00
_cell.angle_beta   90.00
_cell.angle_gamma   90.00
#
_symmetry.space_group_name_H-M   'P 1'
#
loop_
_entity.id
_entity.type
_entity.pdbx_description
1 polymer ?
#
loop_
_entity_poly.entity_id
_entity_poly.type
_entity_poly.pdbx_seq_one_letter_code
_entity_poly.pdbx_strand_id
1 'polypeptide(L)'
;MPRDDPPSDLTHARARLTALRASTVETLAALESTHRSVVDASRDSNADDEHDPEGATIAFERAQVEALARETASRIASIDAALRRVDAGTYGTCLVCERPIPEGRLEARPTATTCVDCVAP
;
A
#
# COMPACT_ATOMS: atom_id res chain seq x y z
N MET A 1 -16.20 30.29 14.46
CA MET A 1 -17.49 29.69 14.24
C MET A 1 -17.33 28.26 13.76
N PRO A 2 -17.78 27.31 14.54
CA PRO A 2 -17.62 25.93 14.12
C PRO A 2 -18.42 25.67 12.85
N ARG A 3 -17.78 25.12 11.87
CA ARG A 3 -18.45 24.75 10.64
C ARG A 3 -18.94 23.32 10.78
N ASP A 4 -20.20 23.10 10.47
CA ASP A 4 -20.75 21.78 10.46
C ASP A 4 -20.32 20.99 9.22
N ASP A 5 -19.77 21.70 8.23
CA ASP A 5 -19.27 21.06 7.04
C ASP A 5 -17.92 20.40 7.32
N PRO A 6 -17.67 19.19 6.82
CA PRO A 6 -16.34 18.63 6.90
C PRO A 6 -15.37 19.56 6.18
N PRO A 7 -14.16 19.77 6.70
CA PRO A 7 -13.18 20.58 6.01
C PRO A 7 -13.04 20.10 4.57
N SER A 8 -12.94 21.02 3.63
CA SER A 8 -12.74 20.67 2.22
C SER A 8 -11.56 19.72 2.06
N ASP A 9 -10.59 19.83 2.97
CA ASP A 9 -9.42 18.97 3.00
C ASP A 9 -9.77 17.51 3.20
N LEU A 10 -10.78 17.19 4.03
CA LEU A 10 -11.19 15.79 4.25
C LEU A 10 -11.90 15.21 3.05
N THR A 11 -12.70 16.00 2.34
CA THR A 11 -13.34 15.53 1.11
C THR A 11 -12.29 15.23 0.05
N HIS A 12 -11.31 16.11 -0.08
CA HIS A 12 -10.22 15.92 -1.03
C HIS A 12 -9.37 14.71 -0.65
N ALA A 13 -9.07 14.57 0.65
CA ALA A 13 -8.29 13.44 1.14
C ALA A 13 -9.00 12.13 0.88
N ARG A 14 -10.32 12.08 1.11
CA ARG A 14 -11.10 10.87 0.82
C ARG A 14 -11.02 10.48 -0.64
N ALA A 15 -11.20 11.47 -1.53
CA ALA A 15 -11.14 11.21 -2.97
C ALA A 15 -9.76 10.67 -3.39
N ARG A 16 -8.71 11.28 -2.86
CA ARG A 16 -7.34 10.86 -3.15
C ARG A 16 -7.06 9.45 -2.65
N LEU A 17 -7.46 9.15 -1.42
CA LEU A 17 -7.27 7.83 -0.82
C LEU A 17 -8.07 6.76 -1.55
N THR A 18 -9.29 7.08 -1.95
CA THR A 18 -10.14 6.15 -2.69
C THR A 18 -9.52 5.82 -4.05
N ALA A 19 -9.00 6.83 -4.75
CA ALA A 19 -8.33 6.63 -6.02
C ALA A 19 -7.04 5.81 -5.86
N LEU A 20 -6.28 6.11 -4.81
CA LEU A 20 -5.05 5.37 -4.51
C LEU A 20 -5.37 3.90 -4.18
N ARG A 21 -6.45 3.67 -3.44
CA ARG A 21 -6.87 2.31 -3.12
C ARG A 21 -7.21 1.53 -4.38
N ALA A 22 -7.97 2.13 -5.28
CA ALA A 22 -8.35 1.47 -6.53
C ALA A 22 -7.14 1.06 -7.34
N SER A 23 -6.16 1.96 -7.51
CA SER A 23 -4.96 1.64 -8.27
C SER A 23 -4.08 0.61 -7.57
N THR A 24 -4.04 0.63 -6.24
CA THR A 24 -3.25 -0.34 -5.48
C THR A 24 -3.87 -1.73 -5.54
N VAL A 25 -5.19 -1.82 -5.51
CA VAL A 25 -5.91 -3.09 -5.69
C VAL A 25 -5.63 -3.67 -7.08
N GLU A 26 -5.62 -2.82 -8.10
CA GLU A 26 -5.25 -3.28 -9.45
C GLU A 26 -3.83 -3.82 -9.50
N THR A 27 -2.90 -3.15 -8.83
CA THR A 27 -1.51 -3.62 -8.75
C THR A 27 -1.44 -4.99 -8.07
N LEU A 28 -2.18 -5.16 -6.97
CA LEU A 28 -2.20 -6.45 -6.27
C LEU A 28 -2.76 -7.55 -7.18
N ALA A 29 -3.84 -7.28 -7.88
CA ALA A 29 -4.45 -8.25 -8.80
C ALA A 29 -3.47 -8.66 -9.91
N ALA A 30 -2.71 -7.71 -10.44
CA ALA A 30 -1.70 -7.97 -11.45
C ALA A 30 -0.57 -8.85 -10.89
N LEU A 31 -0.13 -8.57 -9.66
CA LEU A 31 0.90 -9.35 -8.99
C LEU A 31 0.43 -10.78 -8.72
N GLU A 32 -0.82 -10.94 -8.31
CA GLU A 32 -1.39 -12.26 -8.08
C GLU A 32 -1.50 -13.06 -9.39
N SER A 33 -1.86 -12.40 -10.49
CA SER A 33 -1.89 -13.03 -11.81
C SER A 33 -0.48 -13.46 -12.24
N THR A 34 0.51 -12.59 -12.05
CA THR A 34 1.91 -12.90 -12.34
C THR A 34 2.38 -14.08 -11.48
N HIS A 35 2.01 -14.09 -10.22
CA HIS A 35 2.38 -15.16 -9.30
C HIS A 35 1.85 -16.50 -9.81
N ARG A 36 0.59 -16.56 -10.24
CA ARG A 36 0.01 -17.78 -10.79
C ARG A 36 0.79 -18.25 -12.02
N SER A 37 1.16 -17.33 -12.90
CA SER A 37 1.94 -17.66 -14.10
C SER A 37 3.32 -18.22 -13.74
N VAL A 38 3.98 -17.63 -12.75
CA VAL A 38 5.29 -18.08 -12.30
C VAL A 38 5.19 -19.45 -11.65
N VAL A 39 4.14 -19.69 -10.84
CA VAL A 39 3.92 -21.00 -10.22
C VAL A 39 3.64 -22.06 -11.28
N ASP A 40 2.84 -21.75 -12.29
CA ASP A 40 2.55 -22.68 -13.37
C ASP A 40 3.81 -23.01 -14.17
N ALA A 41 4.65 -22.03 -14.45
CA ALA A 41 5.92 -22.24 -15.12
C ALA A 41 6.85 -23.13 -14.28
N SER A 42 6.81 -22.97 -12.95
CA SER A 42 7.58 -23.79 -12.03
C SER A 42 7.16 -25.26 -12.10
N ARG A 43 5.87 -25.53 -12.27
CA ARG A 43 5.39 -26.89 -12.40
C ARG A 43 5.81 -27.53 -13.72
N ASP A 44 5.77 -26.73 -14.79
CA ASP A 44 6.11 -27.22 -16.13
C ASP A 44 7.61 -27.47 -16.29
N SER A 45 8.43 -26.67 -15.63
CA SER A 45 9.89 -26.81 -15.71
C SER A 45 10.43 -27.90 -14.79
N ASN A 46 9.67 -28.86 -14.53
CA ASN A 46 9.88 -29.96 -13.63
C ASN A 46 11.35 -30.25 -13.30
N ALA A 47 11.67 -30.07 -12.04
CA ALA A 47 12.99 -30.04 -11.52
C ALA A 47 13.62 -31.40 -11.31
N ASP A 48 13.59 -32.26 -12.28
CA ASP A 48 14.36 -33.50 -12.23
C ASP A 48 15.85 -33.22 -12.44
N ASP A 49 16.18 -32.02 -12.81
CA ASP A 49 17.54 -31.59 -13.04
C ASP A 49 18.04 -30.74 -11.89
N GLU A 50 18.91 -31.29 -11.07
CA GLU A 50 19.45 -30.60 -9.90
C GLU A 50 20.26 -29.33 -10.25
N HIS A 51 20.60 -29.16 -11.51
CA HIS A 51 21.40 -28.02 -11.98
C HIS A 51 20.64 -27.16 -12.97
N ASP A 52 19.33 -26.99 -12.74
CA ASP A 52 18.51 -26.20 -13.65
C ASP A 52 18.62 -24.71 -13.30
N PRO A 53 19.39 -23.91 -14.05
CA PRO A 53 19.47 -22.47 -13.80
C PRO A 53 18.15 -21.76 -14.07
N GLU A 54 17.31 -22.32 -14.93
CA GLU A 54 15.99 -21.80 -15.21
C GLU A 54 15.09 -21.97 -13.99
N GLY A 55 15.15 -23.11 -13.32
CA GLY A 55 14.41 -23.35 -12.10
C GLY A 55 14.79 -22.38 -10.97
N ALA A 56 16.09 -22.07 -10.84
CA ALA A 56 16.57 -21.13 -9.86
C ALA A 56 16.07 -19.71 -10.15
N THR A 57 16.02 -19.31 -11.43
CA THR A 57 15.50 -18.03 -11.85
C THR A 57 14.00 -17.93 -11.54
N ILE A 58 13.23 -18.97 -11.81
CA ILE A 58 11.80 -19.01 -11.53
C ILE A 58 11.56 -18.90 -10.01
N ALA A 59 12.36 -19.60 -9.21
CA ALA A 59 12.24 -19.52 -7.75
C ALA A 59 12.51 -18.10 -7.24
N PHE A 60 13.49 -17.42 -7.82
CA PHE A 60 13.80 -16.05 -7.48
C PHE A 60 12.65 -15.10 -7.86
N GLU A 61 12.13 -15.26 -9.07
CA GLU A 61 10.99 -14.47 -9.53
C GLU A 61 9.77 -14.66 -8.63
N ARG A 62 9.50 -15.91 -8.27
CA ARG A 62 8.39 -16.24 -7.39
C ARG A 62 8.53 -15.54 -6.04
N ALA A 63 9.70 -15.62 -5.43
CA ALA A 63 9.97 -14.96 -4.15
C ALA A 63 9.80 -13.46 -4.24
N GLN A 64 10.26 -12.86 -5.34
CA GLN A 64 10.16 -11.43 -5.56
C GLN A 64 8.69 -10.98 -5.71
N VAL A 65 7.91 -11.72 -6.51
CA VAL A 65 6.49 -11.40 -6.69
C VAL A 65 5.73 -11.55 -5.37
N GLU A 66 6.03 -12.60 -4.61
CA GLU A 66 5.39 -12.81 -3.30
C GLU A 66 5.69 -11.66 -2.35
N ALA A 67 6.93 -11.18 -2.32
CA ALA A 67 7.31 -10.05 -1.47
C ALA A 67 6.59 -8.78 -1.88
N LEU A 68 6.50 -8.50 -3.19
CA LEU A 68 5.80 -7.33 -3.70
C LEU A 68 4.30 -7.40 -3.40
N ALA A 69 3.71 -8.60 -3.51
CA ALA A 69 2.28 -8.78 -3.20
C ALA A 69 2.01 -8.52 -1.72
N ARG A 70 2.86 -9.00 -0.82
CA ARG A 70 2.71 -8.73 0.62
C ARG A 70 2.83 -7.23 0.92
N GLU A 71 3.80 -6.57 0.31
CA GLU A 71 3.98 -5.13 0.49
C GLU A 71 2.75 -4.36 -0.02
N THR A 72 2.23 -4.76 -1.18
CA THR A 72 1.06 -4.10 -1.77
C THR A 72 -0.18 -4.30 -0.91
N ALA A 73 -0.39 -5.52 -0.38
CA ALA A 73 -1.49 -5.78 0.54
C ALA A 73 -1.37 -4.93 1.81
N SER A 74 -0.15 -4.76 2.30
CA SER A 74 0.09 -3.90 3.47
C SER A 74 -0.25 -2.44 3.18
N ARG A 75 0.02 -1.96 1.97
CA ARG A 75 -0.36 -0.62 1.56
C ARG A 75 -1.87 -0.44 1.53
N ILE A 76 -2.59 -1.44 1.04
CA ILE A 76 -4.06 -1.38 1.04
C ILE A 76 -4.57 -1.27 2.47
N ALA A 77 -4.02 -2.04 3.40
CA ALA A 77 -4.40 -1.96 4.80
C ALA A 77 -4.15 -0.55 5.38
N SER A 78 -3.02 0.06 5.02
CA SER A 78 -2.71 1.42 5.46
C SER A 78 -3.68 2.45 4.87
N ILE A 79 -4.08 2.26 3.60
CA ILE A 79 -5.06 3.15 2.96
C ILE A 79 -6.41 3.01 3.65
N ASP A 80 -6.84 1.77 3.95
CA ASP A 80 -8.09 1.53 4.65
C ASP A 80 -8.10 2.16 6.04
N ALA A 81 -6.97 2.07 6.75
CA ALA A 81 -6.84 2.74 8.04
C ALA A 81 -6.94 4.26 7.91
N ALA A 82 -6.33 4.83 6.85
CA ALA A 82 -6.43 6.26 6.60
C ALA A 82 -7.87 6.68 6.29
N LEU A 83 -8.58 5.87 5.51
CA LEU A 83 -10.00 6.15 5.21
C LEU A 83 -10.85 6.11 6.49
N ARG A 84 -10.58 5.18 7.40
CA ARG A 84 -11.27 5.15 8.68
C ARG A 84 -11.00 6.42 9.50
N ARG A 85 -9.79 6.96 9.44
CA ARG A 85 -9.48 8.22 10.12
C ARG A 85 -10.20 9.40 9.48
N VAL A 86 -10.37 9.38 8.16
CA VAL A 86 -11.19 10.40 7.48
C VAL A 86 -12.62 10.35 8.03
N ASP A 87 -13.18 9.15 8.14
CA ASP A 87 -14.55 8.96 8.65
C ASP A 87 -14.67 9.41 10.11
N ALA A 88 -13.61 9.21 10.89
CA ALA A 88 -13.58 9.60 12.31
C ALA A 88 -13.25 11.08 12.52
N GLY A 89 -12.87 11.79 11.47
CA GLY A 89 -12.46 13.19 11.58
C GLY A 89 -11.08 13.41 12.15
N THR A 90 -10.25 12.35 12.19
CA THR A 90 -8.90 12.43 12.77
C THR A 90 -7.79 12.36 11.73
N TYR A 91 -8.16 12.26 10.46
CA TYR A 91 -7.17 12.23 9.40
C TYR A 91 -6.33 13.52 9.41
N GLY A 92 -5.03 13.39 9.23
CA GLY A 92 -4.14 14.53 9.18
C GLY A 92 -3.65 15.00 10.53
N THR A 93 -3.98 14.29 11.60
CA THR A 93 -3.50 14.59 12.94
C THR A 93 -2.41 13.57 13.29
N CYS A 94 -1.26 14.07 13.73
CA CYS A 94 -0.15 13.20 14.13
C CYS A 94 -0.55 12.37 15.36
N LEU A 95 -0.33 11.07 15.28
CA LEU A 95 -0.69 10.15 16.37
C LEU A 95 0.21 10.32 17.60
N VAL A 96 1.36 10.96 17.45
CA VAL A 96 2.33 11.10 18.53
C VAL A 96 2.19 12.45 19.22
N CYS A 97 2.23 13.54 18.48
CA CYS A 97 2.21 14.88 19.07
C CYS A 97 0.85 15.59 18.98
N GLU A 98 -0.10 14.98 18.30
CA GLU A 98 -1.46 15.48 18.12
C GLU A 98 -1.55 16.81 17.36
N ARG A 99 -0.45 17.23 16.76
CA ARG A 99 -0.45 18.41 15.90
C ARG A 99 -0.84 18.03 14.47
N PRO A 100 -1.31 18.98 13.68
CA PRO A 100 -1.61 18.71 12.28
C PRO A 100 -0.37 18.25 11.53
N ILE A 101 -0.54 17.25 10.68
CA ILE A 101 0.50 16.82 9.75
C ILE A 101 0.50 17.84 8.59
N PRO A 102 1.66 18.36 8.20
CA PRO A 102 1.71 19.32 7.09
C PRO A 102 1.07 18.77 5.83
N GLU A 103 0.35 19.63 5.12
CA GLU A 103 -0.36 19.25 3.91
C GLU A 103 0.58 18.68 2.84
N GLY A 104 1.76 19.25 2.68
CA GLY A 104 2.75 18.75 1.73
C GLY A 104 3.17 17.31 2.02
N ARG A 105 3.25 16.96 3.31
CA ARG A 105 3.56 15.59 3.69
C ARG A 105 2.41 14.65 3.35
N LEU A 106 1.17 15.08 3.58
CA LEU A 106 0.00 14.27 3.25
C LEU A 106 -0.18 14.10 1.74
N GLU A 107 0.20 15.11 0.96
CA GLU A 107 0.20 14.97 -0.50
C GLU A 107 1.22 13.93 -0.96
N ALA A 108 2.40 13.96 -0.38
CA ALA A 108 3.46 13.01 -0.72
C ALA A 108 3.18 11.62 -0.15
N ARG A 109 2.60 11.56 1.04
CA ARG A 109 2.31 10.30 1.73
C ARG A 109 0.90 10.36 2.33
N PRO A 110 -0.12 10.06 1.53
CA PRO A 110 -1.52 10.17 2.00
C PRO A 110 -1.87 9.32 3.21
N THR A 111 -1.11 8.26 3.47
CA THR A 111 -1.37 7.37 4.61
C THR A 111 -0.52 7.72 5.83
N ALA A 112 0.21 8.84 5.81
CA ALA A 112 1.07 9.23 6.92
C ALA A 112 0.27 9.38 8.21
N THR A 113 0.80 8.85 9.30
CA THR A 113 0.18 8.92 10.63
C THR A 113 0.95 9.82 11.58
N THR A 114 2.13 10.27 11.19
CA THR A 114 2.99 11.12 12.01
C THR A 114 3.54 12.27 11.20
N CYS A 115 3.82 13.38 11.87
CA CYS A 115 4.51 14.49 11.24
C CYS A 115 5.99 14.15 11.09
N VAL A 116 6.73 15.00 10.35
CA VAL A 116 8.15 14.76 10.08
C VAL A 116 8.96 14.65 11.36
N ASP A 117 8.61 15.47 12.35
CA ASP A 117 9.36 15.50 13.62
C ASP A 117 9.13 14.25 14.47
N CYS A 118 8.04 13.54 14.26
CA CYS A 118 7.68 12.36 15.05
C CYS A 118 7.96 11.04 14.34
N VAL A 119 8.46 11.10 13.12
CA VAL A 119 8.81 9.88 12.38
C VAL A 119 9.98 9.21 13.08
N ALA A 120 9.89 7.92 13.33
CA ALA A 120 10.98 7.15 13.90
C ALA A 120 12.19 7.19 12.96
N PRO A 121 13.41 7.33 13.51
CA PRO A 121 14.63 7.36 12.67
C PRO A 121 14.90 6.03 11.96
#